data_3dccdb35fdaf9e2991ec3b829199c67c
#
_entry.id   3dccdb35fdaf9e2991ec3b829199c67c
#
_cell.length_a   1.000
_cell.length_b   1.000
_cell.length_c   1.000
_cell.angle_alpha   90.00
_cell.angle_beta   90.00
_cell.angle_gamma   90.00
#
_symmetry.space_group_name_H-M   'P 1'
#
loop_
_entity.id
_entity.type
_entity.pdbx_description
1 polymer ?
#
loop_
_entity_poly.entity_id
_entity_poly.type
_entity_poly.pdbx_seq_one_letter_code
_entity_poly.pdbx_strand_id
1 'polypeptide(L)'
;MAADAAPGPARTSFHHAGMIVAIPFCSVDAPDALALLEWIEVLGGVREHTCLLTLDAAVQWSTASAIAAAAQKSFGNVRIVSTEEPVEGWPAGPNALWLEAARFAQEQGQPFLWLEPDAIPLKPDWMTKLAAAYALLSPSCFMGHLYKTNSEKFPPVVMSGIAIYPPGAIHLV
;
A
#
# COMPACT_ATOMS: atom_id res chain seq x y z
N MET A 1 32.14 17.27 38.21
CA MET A 1 31.72 17.69 36.88
C MET A 1 30.82 16.59 36.32
N ALA A 2 29.53 16.80 36.36
CA ALA A 2 28.57 15.86 35.78
C ALA A 2 28.39 16.22 34.28
N ALA A 3 28.59 15.24 33.40
CA ALA A 3 28.39 15.41 31.99
C ALA A 3 26.88 15.39 31.69
N ASP A 4 26.36 16.52 31.21
CA ASP A 4 24.99 16.60 30.67
C ASP A 4 24.85 15.65 29.48
N ALA A 5 23.98 14.64 29.63
CA ALA A 5 23.58 13.77 28.57
C ALA A 5 22.67 14.56 27.61
N ALA A 6 23.08 14.67 26.35
CA ALA A 6 22.27 15.27 25.28
C ALA A 6 20.89 14.56 25.20
N PRO A 7 19.79 15.31 25.02
CA PRO A 7 18.48 14.70 24.83
C PRO A 7 18.47 13.89 23.54
N GLY A 8 18.11 12.61 23.65
CA GLY A 8 17.93 11.74 22.49
C GLY A 8 16.82 12.28 21.57
N PRO A 9 16.83 11.92 20.28
CA PRO A 9 15.86 12.41 19.32
C PRO A 9 14.44 12.07 19.80
N ALA A 10 13.58 13.10 19.79
CA ALA A 10 12.19 12.97 20.19
C ALA A 10 11.54 11.85 19.36
N ARG A 11 11.08 10.79 20.02
CA ARG A 11 10.22 9.79 19.41
C ARG A 11 8.94 10.50 18.99
N THR A 12 8.81 10.82 17.71
CA THR A 12 7.53 11.21 17.14
C THR A 12 6.57 10.05 17.35
N SER A 13 5.67 10.18 18.30
CA SER A 13 4.58 9.25 18.50
C SER A 13 3.71 9.32 17.26
N PHE A 14 3.77 8.31 16.41
CA PHE A 14 2.75 8.09 15.39
C PHE A 14 1.45 7.74 16.12
N HIS A 15 0.73 8.77 16.56
CA HIS A 15 -0.64 8.61 17.01
C HIS A 15 -1.42 8.08 15.81
N HIS A 16 -1.89 6.86 15.88
CA HIS A 16 -2.96 6.18 15.13
C HIS A 16 -3.51 6.90 13.86
N ALA A 17 -2.64 7.56 13.10
CA ALA A 17 -2.98 7.99 11.76
C ALA A 17 -3.11 6.72 10.93
N GLY A 18 -4.28 6.49 10.34
CA GLY A 18 -4.53 5.31 9.54
C GLY A 18 -3.46 5.16 8.46
N MET A 19 -3.17 3.94 8.09
CA MET A 19 -2.26 3.61 6.98
C MET A 19 -3.00 3.73 5.65
N ILE A 20 -2.29 4.03 4.57
CA ILE A 20 -2.82 3.92 3.22
C ILE A 20 -2.75 2.45 2.80
N VAL A 21 -3.86 1.92 2.26
CA VAL A 21 -3.91 0.62 1.58
C VAL A 21 -4.04 0.90 0.09
N ALA A 22 -2.95 0.74 -0.65
CA ALA A 22 -2.92 0.95 -2.09
C ALA A 22 -3.29 -0.36 -2.80
N ILE A 23 -4.38 -0.32 -3.56
CA ILE A 23 -4.86 -1.44 -4.37
C ILE A 23 -4.70 -1.05 -5.84
N PRO A 24 -3.68 -1.62 -6.53
CA PRO A 24 -3.45 -1.37 -7.94
C PRO A 24 -4.38 -2.21 -8.80
N PHE A 25 -4.81 -1.68 -9.95
CA PHE A 25 -5.46 -2.49 -10.95
C PHE A 25 -5.43 -1.86 -12.36
N CYS A 26 -5.41 -2.70 -13.35
CA CYS A 26 -5.69 -2.36 -14.73
C CYS A 26 -7.08 -2.94 -15.14
N SER A 27 -7.45 -2.83 -16.39
CA SER A 27 -8.74 -3.34 -16.88
C SER A 27 -8.89 -4.86 -16.70
N VAL A 28 -7.78 -5.61 -16.74
CA VAL A 28 -7.79 -7.07 -16.56
C VAL A 28 -8.00 -7.45 -15.09
N ASP A 29 -7.37 -6.72 -14.17
CA ASP A 29 -7.39 -7.01 -12.71
C ASP A 29 -8.60 -6.38 -12.01
N ALA A 30 -9.39 -5.55 -12.70
CA ALA A 30 -10.53 -4.86 -12.13
C ALA A 30 -11.56 -5.79 -11.43
N PRO A 31 -11.90 -6.98 -11.99
CA PRO A 31 -12.76 -7.93 -11.31
C PRO A 31 -12.17 -8.44 -10.00
N ASP A 32 -10.88 -8.71 -9.96
CA ASP A 32 -10.19 -9.19 -8.76
C ASP A 32 -10.11 -8.10 -7.69
N ALA A 33 -9.87 -6.85 -8.08
CA ALA A 33 -9.91 -5.69 -7.18
C ALA A 33 -11.30 -5.52 -6.54
N LEU A 34 -12.38 -5.71 -7.31
CA LEU A 34 -13.74 -5.69 -6.78
C LEU A 34 -13.98 -6.83 -5.79
N ALA A 35 -13.60 -8.07 -6.16
CA ALA A 35 -13.75 -9.24 -5.30
C ALA A 35 -12.96 -9.11 -3.99
N LEU A 36 -11.73 -8.58 -4.05
CA LEU A 36 -10.92 -8.28 -2.87
C LEU A 36 -11.64 -7.30 -1.92
N LEU A 37 -12.21 -6.22 -2.46
CA LEU A 37 -12.92 -5.21 -1.64
C LEU A 37 -14.20 -5.75 -1.01
N GLU A 38 -14.95 -6.58 -1.73
CA GLU A 38 -16.11 -7.29 -1.19
C GLU A 38 -15.69 -8.27 -0.08
N TRP A 39 -14.55 -8.94 -0.25
CA TRP A 39 -13.99 -9.80 0.78
C TRP A 39 -13.54 -9.03 2.03
N ILE A 40 -12.91 -7.87 1.86
CA ILE A 40 -12.53 -6.99 2.98
C ILE A 40 -13.79 -6.52 3.74
N GLU A 41 -14.90 -6.26 3.06
CA GLU A 41 -16.19 -5.95 3.70
C GLU A 41 -16.68 -7.13 4.56
N VAL A 42 -16.61 -8.35 4.04
CA VAL A 42 -16.96 -9.60 4.79
C VAL A 42 -16.10 -9.77 6.04
N LEU A 43 -14.84 -9.37 6.00
CA LEU A 43 -13.93 -9.39 7.15
C LEU A 43 -14.20 -8.29 8.18
N GLY A 44 -15.18 -7.40 7.96
CA GLY A 44 -15.56 -6.33 8.88
C GLY A 44 -15.04 -4.94 8.50
N GLY A 45 -14.33 -4.83 7.39
CA GLY A 45 -13.75 -3.56 6.92
C GLY A 45 -12.56 -3.08 7.75
N VAL A 46 -12.02 -1.91 7.36
CA VAL A 46 -10.83 -1.28 7.97
C VAL A 46 -10.98 0.24 7.95
N ARG A 47 -12.03 0.75 8.59
CA ARG A 47 -12.51 2.14 8.47
C ARG A 47 -11.52 3.21 8.93
N GLU A 48 -10.57 2.86 9.77
CA GLU A 48 -9.51 3.76 10.24
C GLU A 48 -8.42 4.02 9.19
N HIS A 49 -8.45 3.30 8.05
CA HIS A 49 -7.47 3.36 6.99
C HIS A 49 -8.01 4.04 5.73
N THR A 50 -7.11 4.56 4.91
CA THR A 50 -7.42 5.12 3.59
C THR A 50 -7.21 4.06 2.52
N CYS A 51 -8.21 3.80 1.68
CA CYS A 51 -8.02 3.06 0.43
C CYS A 51 -7.53 4.00 -0.65
N LEU A 52 -6.41 3.67 -1.26
CA LEU A 52 -5.91 4.32 -2.47
C LEU A 52 -6.04 3.36 -3.64
N LEU A 53 -6.95 3.65 -4.54
CA LEU A 53 -7.11 2.92 -5.79
C LEU A 53 -6.13 3.53 -6.81
N THR A 54 -5.08 2.79 -7.17
CA THR A 54 -4.17 3.19 -8.24
C THR A 54 -4.52 2.43 -9.50
N LEU A 55 -4.87 3.15 -10.56
CA LEU A 55 -5.38 2.53 -11.76
C LEU A 55 -4.64 2.99 -13.02
N ASP A 56 -4.60 2.09 -14.01
CA ASP A 56 -4.13 2.42 -15.34
C ASP A 56 -5.09 3.38 -16.04
N ALA A 57 -4.58 4.34 -16.80
CA ALA A 57 -5.37 5.34 -17.52
C ALA A 57 -6.37 4.74 -18.52
N ALA A 58 -6.17 3.49 -18.97
CA ALA A 58 -7.11 2.77 -19.85
C ALA A 58 -8.35 2.23 -19.11
N VAL A 59 -8.37 2.26 -17.76
CA VAL A 59 -9.53 1.80 -16.99
C VAL A 59 -10.71 2.74 -17.19
N GLN A 60 -11.85 2.22 -17.59
CA GLN A 60 -13.06 3.02 -17.76
C GLN A 60 -13.52 3.61 -16.42
N TRP A 61 -13.94 4.87 -16.43
CA TRP A 61 -14.42 5.57 -15.23
C TRP A 61 -15.60 4.87 -14.53
N SER A 62 -16.50 4.24 -15.29
CA SER A 62 -17.59 3.44 -14.73
C SER A 62 -17.09 2.27 -13.88
N THR A 63 -16.04 1.58 -14.34
CA THR A 63 -15.38 0.50 -13.62
C THR A 63 -14.70 1.03 -12.35
N ALA A 64 -13.91 2.10 -12.48
CA ALA A 64 -13.25 2.74 -11.34
C ALA A 64 -14.25 3.20 -10.28
N SER A 65 -15.38 3.79 -10.71
CA SER A 65 -16.45 4.25 -9.80
C SER A 65 -17.12 3.10 -9.07
N ALA A 66 -17.36 1.97 -9.73
CA ALA A 66 -17.94 0.78 -9.10
C ALA A 66 -17.00 0.20 -8.02
N ILE A 67 -15.71 0.10 -8.33
CA ILE A 67 -14.68 -0.35 -7.39
C ILE A 67 -14.56 0.63 -6.19
N ALA A 68 -14.58 1.93 -6.45
CA ALA A 68 -14.55 2.94 -5.38
C ALA A 68 -15.79 2.85 -4.46
N ALA A 69 -16.98 2.59 -5.02
CA ALA A 69 -18.19 2.38 -4.24
C ALA A 69 -18.09 1.13 -3.33
N ALA A 70 -17.47 0.05 -3.81
CA ALA A 70 -17.18 -1.13 -3.00
C ALA A 70 -16.17 -0.79 -1.88
N ALA A 71 -15.10 -0.06 -2.19
CA ALA A 71 -14.11 0.36 -1.20
C ALA A 71 -14.72 1.22 -0.09
N GLN A 72 -15.66 2.12 -0.39
CA GLN A 72 -16.34 2.98 0.60
C GLN A 72 -17.12 2.22 1.67
N LYS A 73 -17.49 0.99 1.43
CA LYS A 73 -18.16 0.14 2.42
C LYS A 73 -17.20 -0.28 3.55
N SER A 74 -15.91 -0.41 3.23
CA SER A 74 -14.88 -0.97 4.13
C SER A 74 -13.90 0.05 4.67
N PHE A 75 -13.61 1.12 3.93
CA PHE A 75 -12.64 2.14 4.28
C PHE A 75 -13.31 3.46 4.66
N GLY A 76 -12.72 4.21 5.61
CA GLY A 76 -13.25 5.52 6.00
C GLY A 76 -12.98 6.62 4.97
N ASN A 77 -11.94 6.44 4.16
CA ASN A 77 -11.57 7.36 3.09
C ASN A 77 -11.15 6.56 1.85
N VAL A 78 -11.58 7.00 0.68
CA VAL A 78 -11.20 6.40 -0.62
C VAL A 78 -10.66 7.50 -1.53
N ARG A 79 -9.52 7.23 -2.13
CA ARG A 79 -8.87 8.08 -3.12
C ARG A 79 -8.61 7.27 -4.38
N ILE A 80 -8.64 7.96 -5.51
CA ILE A 80 -8.34 7.38 -6.82
C ILE A 80 -7.21 8.20 -7.43
N VAL A 81 -6.17 7.51 -7.89
CA VAL A 81 -5.07 8.08 -8.67
C VAL A 81 -4.88 7.23 -9.91
N SER A 82 -4.75 7.86 -11.05
CA SER A 82 -4.52 7.20 -12.34
C SER A 82 -3.15 7.55 -12.87
N THR A 83 -2.54 6.64 -13.64
CA THR A 83 -1.42 7.00 -14.50
C THR A 83 -1.84 8.07 -15.52
N GLU A 84 -0.92 8.90 -15.96
CA GLU A 84 -1.21 9.94 -16.97
C GLU A 84 -1.57 9.32 -18.33
N GLU A 85 -0.91 8.22 -18.68
CA GLU A 85 -1.12 7.47 -19.92
C GLU A 85 -1.21 5.97 -19.63
N PRO A 86 -1.85 5.18 -20.51
CA PRO A 86 -1.85 3.73 -20.39
C PRO A 86 -0.43 3.17 -20.40
N VAL A 87 -0.16 2.22 -19.50
CA VAL A 87 1.14 1.56 -19.40
C VAL A 87 0.95 0.06 -19.53
N GLU A 88 1.45 -0.49 -20.62
CA GLU A 88 1.28 -1.91 -20.93
C GLU A 88 2.42 -2.79 -20.43
N GLY A 89 2.06 -3.99 -20.03
CA GLY A 89 2.98 -5.10 -19.80
C GLY A 89 3.70 -5.06 -18.46
N TRP A 90 4.26 -6.21 -18.15
CA TRP A 90 5.07 -6.42 -16.96
C TRP A 90 6.58 -6.19 -17.30
N PRO A 91 7.35 -5.50 -16.47
CA PRO A 91 7.03 -4.93 -15.16
C PRO A 91 6.57 -3.45 -15.20
N ALA A 92 6.45 -2.85 -16.39
CA ALA A 92 6.22 -1.40 -16.53
C ALA A 92 4.88 -0.96 -15.90
N GLY A 93 3.78 -1.69 -16.17
CA GLY A 93 2.46 -1.40 -15.64
C GLY A 93 2.43 -1.36 -14.10
N PRO A 94 2.76 -2.46 -13.40
CA PRO A 94 2.81 -2.48 -11.94
C PRO A 94 3.73 -1.42 -11.34
N ASN A 95 4.89 -1.16 -11.96
CA ASN A 95 5.82 -0.14 -11.48
C ASN A 95 5.24 1.27 -11.60
N ALA A 96 4.53 1.59 -12.68
CA ALA A 96 3.88 2.89 -12.84
C ALA A 96 2.80 3.09 -11.77
N LEU A 97 1.96 2.11 -11.52
CA LEU A 97 0.93 2.15 -10.48
C LEU A 97 1.53 2.28 -9.08
N TRP A 98 2.63 1.57 -8.82
CA TRP A 98 3.38 1.68 -7.56
C TRP A 98 3.94 3.09 -7.36
N LEU A 99 4.49 3.72 -8.41
CA LEU A 99 5.01 5.08 -8.33
C LEU A 99 3.91 6.09 -7.97
N GLU A 100 2.71 5.94 -8.51
CA GLU A 100 1.57 6.79 -8.13
C GLU A 100 1.19 6.62 -6.66
N ALA A 101 1.19 5.38 -6.15
CA ALA A 101 0.96 5.12 -4.72
C ALA A 101 2.06 5.75 -3.84
N ALA A 102 3.32 5.62 -4.26
CA ALA A 102 4.46 6.16 -3.51
C ALA A 102 4.45 7.69 -3.47
N ARG A 103 4.09 8.35 -4.58
CA ARG A 103 3.92 9.81 -4.64
C ARG A 103 2.83 10.29 -3.70
N PHE A 104 1.65 9.65 -3.77
CA PHE A 104 0.54 9.98 -2.89
C PHE A 104 0.91 9.77 -1.41
N ALA A 105 1.54 8.66 -1.08
CA ALA A 105 1.98 8.36 0.29
C ALA A 105 3.00 9.39 0.81
N GLN A 106 3.93 9.83 -0.04
CA GLN A 106 4.89 10.88 0.29
C GLN A 106 4.20 12.22 0.58
N GLU A 107 3.25 12.63 -0.25
CA GLU A 107 2.48 13.87 -0.05
C GLU A 107 1.68 13.85 1.26
N GLN A 108 1.14 12.69 1.63
CA GLN A 108 0.40 12.50 2.88
C GLN A 108 1.33 12.30 4.10
N GLY A 109 2.63 12.06 3.91
CA GLY A 109 3.56 11.70 4.97
C GLY A 109 3.20 10.40 5.69
N GLN A 110 2.53 9.47 5.00
CA GLN A 110 2.00 8.23 5.57
C GLN A 110 2.61 7.00 4.89
N PRO A 111 2.86 5.90 5.64
CA PRO A 111 3.23 4.63 5.03
C PRO A 111 2.05 4.04 4.26
N PHE A 112 2.36 3.21 3.26
CA PHE A 112 1.33 2.50 2.52
C PHE A 112 1.61 1.00 2.42
N LEU A 113 0.55 0.22 2.57
CA LEU A 113 0.53 -1.19 2.20
C LEU A 113 0.19 -1.30 0.71
N TRP A 114 1.09 -1.90 -0.06
CA TRP A 114 0.78 -2.33 -1.41
C TRP A 114 0.08 -3.68 -1.37
N LEU A 115 -1.17 -3.72 -1.76
CA LEU A 115 -2.02 -4.90 -1.71
C LEU A 115 -2.50 -5.25 -3.12
N GLU A 116 -1.86 -6.22 -3.75
CA GLU A 116 -2.23 -6.69 -5.08
C GLU A 116 -3.62 -7.32 -5.06
N PRO A 117 -4.43 -7.21 -6.14
CA PRO A 117 -5.82 -7.67 -6.16
C PRO A 117 -6.03 -9.16 -5.89
N ASP A 118 -5.01 -9.98 -6.18
CA ASP A 118 -5.00 -11.43 -5.93
C ASP A 118 -4.51 -11.80 -4.52
N ALA A 119 -4.12 -10.81 -3.70
CA ALA A 119 -3.67 -11.01 -2.33
C ALA A 119 -4.85 -10.94 -1.35
N ILE A 120 -5.21 -12.06 -0.77
CA ILE A 120 -6.42 -12.19 0.05
C ILE A 120 -6.09 -12.21 1.55
N PRO A 121 -6.52 -11.20 2.34
CA PRO A 121 -6.45 -11.26 3.80
C PRO A 121 -7.28 -12.42 4.35
N LEU A 122 -6.75 -13.14 5.35
CA LEU A 122 -7.39 -14.35 5.88
C LEU A 122 -8.06 -14.17 7.25
N LYS A 123 -7.94 -13.00 7.88
CA LYS A 123 -8.41 -12.75 9.25
C LYS A 123 -9.05 -11.38 9.38
N PRO A 124 -10.11 -11.20 10.20
CA PRO A 124 -10.77 -9.90 10.37
C PRO A 124 -9.84 -8.79 10.87
N ASP A 125 -8.88 -9.11 11.71
CA ASP A 125 -7.96 -8.15 12.34
C ASP A 125 -6.62 -7.96 11.59
N TRP A 126 -6.56 -8.38 10.33
CA TRP A 126 -5.33 -8.41 9.52
C TRP A 126 -4.63 -7.04 9.47
N MET A 127 -5.38 -5.99 9.18
CA MET A 127 -4.81 -4.65 9.00
C MET A 127 -4.36 -4.03 10.32
N THR A 128 -5.13 -4.22 11.39
CA THR A 128 -4.76 -3.79 12.74
C THR A 128 -3.44 -4.43 13.18
N LYS A 129 -3.26 -5.73 12.90
CA LYS A 129 -2.02 -6.45 13.22
C LYS A 129 -0.84 -5.97 12.38
N LEU A 130 -1.04 -5.74 11.08
CA LEU A 130 0.00 -5.22 10.21
C LEU A 130 0.43 -3.81 10.64
N ALA A 131 -0.53 -2.93 10.90
CA ALA A 131 -0.26 -1.57 11.35
C ALA A 131 0.47 -1.54 12.70
N ALA A 132 0.05 -2.38 13.66
CA ALA A 132 0.71 -2.51 14.95
C ALA A 132 2.15 -3.05 14.81
N ALA A 133 2.37 -4.04 13.97
CA ALA A 133 3.70 -4.58 13.72
C ALA A 133 4.62 -3.53 13.05
N TYR A 134 4.10 -2.80 12.07
CA TYR A 134 4.84 -1.74 11.39
C TYR A 134 5.20 -0.59 12.33
N ALA A 135 4.31 -0.20 13.23
CA ALA A 135 4.55 0.87 14.20
C ALA A 135 5.72 0.60 15.17
N LEU A 136 6.16 -0.67 15.31
CA LEU A 136 7.35 -1.04 16.08
C LEU A 136 8.66 -0.83 15.32
N LEU A 137 8.60 -0.58 14.02
CA LEU A 137 9.76 -0.37 13.17
C LEU A 137 10.16 1.11 13.12
N SER A 138 11.37 1.37 12.59
CA SER A 138 11.75 2.73 12.22
C SER A 138 10.86 3.25 11.08
N PRO A 139 10.50 4.56 11.07
CA PRO A 139 9.66 5.15 10.03
C PRO A 139 10.15 4.99 8.58
N SER A 140 11.43 4.70 8.39
CA SER A 140 12.05 4.47 7.08
C SER A 140 12.18 3.00 6.71
N CYS A 141 11.64 2.09 7.52
CA CYS A 141 11.74 0.66 7.24
C CYS A 141 10.66 0.19 6.25
N PHE A 142 11.03 -0.80 5.46
CA PHE A 142 10.11 -1.62 4.68
C PHE A 142 9.69 -2.82 5.53
N MET A 143 8.46 -3.28 5.38
CA MET A 143 7.98 -4.51 6.02
C MET A 143 7.28 -5.41 5.00
N GLY A 144 7.91 -6.53 4.66
CA GLY A 144 7.37 -7.48 3.70
C GLY A 144 8.03 -8.84 3.83
N HIS A 145 7.52 -9.80 3.08
CA HIS A 145 8.09 -11.13 3.02
C HIS A 145 9.35 -11.13 2.15
N LEU A 146 10.45 -11.65 2.69
CA LEU A 146 11.69 -11.82 1.95
C LEU A 146 11.80 -13.26 1.44
N TYR A 147 12.15 -13.44 0.18
CA TYR A 147 12.41 -14.74 -0.39
C TYR A 147 13.72 -14.73 -1.20
N LYS A 148 14.34 -15.90 -1.26
CA LYS A 148 15.52 -16.11 -2.09
C LYS A 148 15.11 -16.40 -3.52
N THR A 149 15.82 -15.79 -4.45
CA THR A 149 15.70 -16.09 -5.88
C THR A 149 16.94 -16.76 -6.41
N ASN A 150 16.76 -17.71 -7.30
CA ASN A 150 17.86 -18.35 -8.04
C ASN A 150 18.01 -17.74 -9.44
N SER A 151 17.34 -16.64 -9.71
CA SER A 151 17.42 -15.93 -10.99
C SER A 151 18.69 -15.08 -11.07
N GLU A 152 19.42 -15.20 -12.17
CA GLU A 152 20.57 -14.31 -12.47
C GLU A 152 20.14 -12.86 -12.74
N LYS A 153 18.83 -12.65 -13.03
CA LYS A 153 18.27 -11.33 -13.36
C LYS A 153 17.88 -10.51 -12.12
N PHE A 154 17.77 -11.14 -10.96
CA PHE A 154 17.32 -10.49 -9.72
C PHE A 154 18.37 -10.65 -8.61
N PRO A 155 18.39 -9.74 -7.63
CA PRO A 155 19.18 -9.93 -6.42
C PRO A 155 18.91 -11.28 -5.76
N PRO A 156 19.88 -11.87 -5.05
CA PRO A 156 19.69 -13.19 -4.41
C PRO A 156 18.60 -13.20 -3.33
N VAL A 157 18.24 -12.04 -2.81
CA VAL A 157 17.11 -11.86 -1.89
C VAL A 157 16.26 -10.70 -2.39
N VAL A 158 14.97 -10.92 -2.53
CA VAL A 158 13.99 -9.91 -2.93
C VAL A 158 12.84 -9.86 -1.92
N MET A 159 12.22 -8.71 -1.81
CA MET A 159 10.98 -8.55 -1.04
C MET A 159 9.77 -8.80 -1.96
N SER A 160 8.75 -9.46 -1.44
CA SER A 160 7.46 -9.58 -2.14
C SER A 160 6.90 -8.21 -2.48
N GLY A 161 6.19 -8.09 -3.60
CA GLY A 161 5.48 -6.87 -3.96
C GLY A 161 4.50 -6.44 -2.87
N ILE A 162 3.81 -7.41 -2.25
CA ILE A 162 2.91 -7.17 -1.11
C ILE A 162 3.74 -6.84 0.12
N ALA A 163 3.80 -5.54 0.45
CA ALA A 163 4.62 -5.04 1.53
C ALA A 163 4.14 -3.68 2.02
N ILE A 164 4.58 -3.27 3.21
CA ILE A 164 4.42 -1.91 3.69
C ILE A 164 5.68 -1.11 3.37
N TYR A 165 5.47 0.00 2.73
CA TYR A 165 6.48 0.94 2.28
C TYR A 165 6.43 2.22 3.11
N PRO A 166 7.59 2.81 3.49
CA PRO A 166 7.63 4.08 4.19
C PRO A 166 7.18 5.24 3.29
N PRO A 167 6.79 6.41 3.86
CA PRO A 167 6.38 7.58 3.08
C PRO A 167 7.42 8.04 2.05
N GLY A 168 8.71 7.89 2.37
CA GLY A 168 9.81 8.27 1.49
C GLY A 168 10.30 7.16 0.56
N ALA A 169 9.55 6.08 0.36
CA ALA A 169 9.97 4.92 -0.44
C ALA A 169 10.40 5.29 -1.87
N ILE A 170 9.78 6.30 -2.46
CA ILE A 170 10.11 6.78 -3.82
C ILE A 170 11.56 7.24 -3.98
N HIS A 171 12.24 7.60 -2.90
CA HIS A 171 13.64 8.02 -2.92
C HIS A 171 14.63 6.90 -2.63
N LEU A 172 14.13 5.70 -2.35
CA LEU A 172 14.92 4.55 -1.90
C LEU A 172 14.97 3.43 -2.95
N VAL A 173 14.33 3.62 -4.09
CA VAL A 173 14.23 2.68 -5.23
C VAL A 173 14.77 3.29 -6.50
#